data_bd42de1c50334c99c262b2dab5317a97
#
_entry.id   bd42de1c50334c99c262b2dab5317a97
#
_cell.length_a   1.000
_cell.length_b   1.000
_cell.length_c   1.000
_cell.angle_alpha   90.00
_cell.angle_beta   90.00
_cell.angle_gamma   90.00
#
_symmetry.space_group_name_H-M   'P 1'
#
loop_
_entity.id
_entity.type
_entity.pdbx_description
1 polymer ?
#
loop_
_entity_poly.entity_id
_entity_poly.type
_entity_poly.pdbx_seq_one_letter_code
_entity_poly.pdbx_strand_id
1 'polypeptide(L)'
;MSNKTTTSKKKSGNAPTRDTPSAGQARIGEGWQAEKSALTRQAILEAAVRCFVEHGYAQTTTAMIAEEASVSRGAMMHHFPSRSAVMNAVVGYLHVRRLNEYRSLMINIDSPEKTLTRNAIRTSVESAWKYVNLPSFVAYQELLAAARTDKELAKAVSEVEQDFEREFLKTVRSVFPHWKQVKSLQAAHDLVQFVMQGMGVAYRSSNREQRARRVIETVTDHLERIYLADTGDA
;
A
#
# COMPACT_ATOMS: atom_id res chain seq x y z
N MET A 1 30.12 -15.22 91.42
CA MET A 1 30.35 -16.59 90.93
C MET A 1 29.76 -16.73 89.52
N SER A 2 30.61 -17.23 88.66
CA SER A 2 30.40 -17.72 87.29
C SER A 2 29.92 -16.78 86.16
N ASN A 3 30.91 -16.42 85.42
CA ASN A 3 30.86 -15.97 84.03
C ASN A 3 30.24 -17.00 83.07
N LYS A 4 29.42 -16.59 82.12
CA LYS A 4 29.27 -17.29 80.84
C LYS A 4 29.25 -16.28 79.69
N THR A 5 30.35 -16.25 79.02
CA THR A 5 30.58 -15.63 77.69
C THR A 5 29.74 -16.31 76.64
N THR A 6 29.01 -15.56 75.82
CA THR A 6 28.33 -16.09 74.67
C THR A 6 28.82 -15.34 73.41
N THR A 7 29.55 -16.03 72.57
CA THR A 7 30.09 -15.60 71.32
C THR A 7 28.96 -15.47 70.24
N SER A 8 28.81 -14.28 69.69
CA SER A 8 27.88 -14.00 68.57
C SER A 8 28.54 -14.34 67.20
N LYS A 9 27.97 -15.32 66.48
CA LYS A 9 28.31 -15.65 65.08
C LYS A 9 27.64 -14.69 64.15
N LYS A 10 28.42 -13.85 63.46
CA LYS A 10 28.00 -13.03 62.30
C LYS A 10 27.71 -13.96 61.17
N LYS A 11 26.44 -14.05 60.70
CA LYS A 11 26.05 -14.61 59.39
C LYS A 11 26.24 -13.52 58.32
N SER A 12 27.17 -13.73 57.40
CA SER A 12 27.29 -12.94 56.16
C SER A 12 26.18 -13.37 55.22
N GLY A 13 25.22 -12.48 55.03
CA GLY A 13 24.20 -12.63 54.00
C GLY A 13 24.78 -12.27 52.62
N ASN A 14 24.91 -13.27 51.77
CA ASN A 14 25.23 -13.08 50.37
C ASN A 14 23.98 -12.54 49.65
N ALA A 15 24.02 -11.28 49.21
CA ALA A 15 22.98 -10.72 48.38
C ALA A 15 23.10 -11.30 46.96
N PRO A 16 21.98 -11.65 46.26
CA PRO A 16 22.06 -12.13 44.90
C PRO A 16 22.52 -11.00 43.98
N THR A 17 23.65 -11.20 43.33
CA THR A 17 24.11 -10.39 42.21
C THR A 17 23.06 -10.45 41.09
N ARG A 18 22.43 -9.31 40.82
CA ARG A 18 21.63 -9.14 39.58
C ARG A 18 22.60 -9.19 38.40
N ASP A 19 22.56 -10.30 37.67
CA ASP A 19 23.24 -10.40 36.39
C ASP A 19 22.71 -9.31 35.45
N THR A 20 23.52 -8.31 35.19
CA THR A 20 23.31 -7.34 34.11
C THR A 20 23.53 -8.05 32.77
N PRO A 21 22.56 -8.02 31.84
CA PRO A 21 22.75 -8.67 30.55
C PRO A 21 23.98 -8.12 29.82
N SER A 22 24.75 -9.00 29.18
CA SER A 22 25.90 -8.57 28.39
C SER A 22 25.47 -7.66 27.24
N ALA A 23 26.34 -6.73 26.82
CA ALA A 23 26.04 -5.76 25.74
C ALA A 23 25.58 -6.43 24.43
N GLY A 24 25.94 -7.68 24.19
CA GLY A 24 25.48 -8.49 23.05
C GLY A 24 24.03 -8.95 23.20
N GLN A 25 23.60 -9.35 24.41
CA GLN A 25 22.21 -9.75 24.68
C GLN A 25 21.25 -8.56 24.66
N ALA A 26 21.69 -7.38 25.09
CA ALA A 26 20.91 -6.15 25.01
C ALA A 26 20.65 -5.75 23.55
N ARG A 27 21.65 -5.81 22.66
CA ARG A 27 21.50 -5.50 21.22
C ARG A 27 20.59 -6.48 20.49
N ILE A 28 20.63 -7.77 20.82
CA ILE A 28 19.73 -8.79 20.24
C ILE A 28 18.28 -8.54 20.70
N GLY A 29 18.08 -8.18 21.96
CA GLY A 29 16.77 -7.85 22.52
C GLY A 29 16.16 -6.57 21.91
N GLU A 30 16.97 -5.54 21.70
CA GLU A 30 16.54 -4.29 21.04
C GLU A 30 16.15 -4.51 19.58
N GLY A 31 16.90 -5.32 18.83
CA GLY A 31 16.58 -5.67 17.45
C GLY A 31 15.26 -6.43 17.35
N TRP A 32 15.04 -7.41 18.23
CA TRP A 32 13.79 -8.17 18.25
C TRP A 32 12.57 -7.34 18.65
N GLN A 33 12.71 -6.41 19.59
CA GLN A 33 11.64 -5.49 19.97
C GLN A 33 11.30 -4.51 18.84
N ALA A 34 12.31 -4.00 18.13
CA ALA A 34 12.10 -3.13 16.97
C ALA A 34 11.39 -3.87 15.83
N GLU A 35 11.77 -5.11 15.57
CA GLU A 35 11.11 -5.96 14.55
C GLU A 35 9.66 -6.25 14.92
N LYS A 36 9.38 -6.66 16.15
CA LYS A 36 8.02 -6.88 16.66
C LYS A 36 7.17 -5.62 16.57
N SER A 37 7.74 -4.46 16.91
CA SER A 37 7.08 -3.16 16.77
C SER A 37 6.73 -2.82 15.33
N ALA A 38 7.66 -3.08 14.39
CA ALA A 38 7.44 -2.88 12.95
C ALA A 38 6.33 -3.78 12.42
N LEU A 39 6.32 -5.07 12.78
CA LEU A 39 5.27 -6.02 12.41
C LEU A 39 3.89 -5.60 12.94
N THR A 40 3.82 -5.15 14.20
CA THR A 40 2.57 -4.66 14.78
C THR A 40 2.07 -3.42 14.02
N ARG A 41 2.97 -2.48 13.72
CA ARG A 41 2.63 -1.28 12.95
C ARG A 41 2.12 -1.63 11.56
N GLN A 42 2.74 -2.58 10.87
CA GLN A 42 2.30 -3.07 9.57
C GLN A 42 0.91 -3.72 9.68
N ALA A 43 0.67 -4.59 10.65
CA ALA A 43 -0.62 -5.23 10.88
C ALA A 43 -1.76 -4.22 11.06
N ILE A 44 -1.50 -3.11 11.78
CA ILE A 44 -2.47 -2.01 11.94
C ILE A 44 -2.77 -1.33 10.60
N LEU A 45 -1.77 -1.07 9.76
CA LEU A 45 -1.97 -0.44 8.45
C LEU A 45 -2.74 -1.36 7.50
N GLU A 46 -2.46 -2.65 7.50
CA GLU A 46 -3.20 -3.65 6.72
C GLU A 46 -4.65 -3.78 7.18
N ALA A 47 -4.89 -3.77 8.49
CA ALA A 47 -6.24 -3.75 9.06
C ALA A 47 -7.01 -2.50 8.66
N ALA A 48 -6.37 -1.33 8.67
CA ALA A 48 -6.99 -0.09 8.21
C ALA A 48 -7.43 -0.18 6.74
N VAL A 49 -6.60 -0.78 5.88
CA VAL A 49 -6.96 -1.02 4.47
C VAL A 49 -8.18 -1.92 4.36
N ARG A 50 -8.25 -3.02 5.14
CA ARG A 50 -9.43 -3.90 5.15
C ARG A 50 -10.68 -3.17 5.64
N CYS A 51 -10.58 -2.40 6.71
CA CYS A 51 -11.68 -1.57 7.21
C CYS A 51 -12.19 -0.58 6.16
N PHE A 52 -11.29 0.06 5.39
CA PHE A 52 -11.71 0.98 4.33
C PHE A 52 -12.45 0.28 3.19
N VAL A 53 -12.00 -0.92 2.81
CA VAL A 53 -12.68 -1.71 1.77
C VAL A 53 -14.07 -2.16 2.21
N GLU A 54 -14.22 -2.54 3.48
CA GLU A 54 -15.45 -3.12 3.99
C GLU A 54 -16.48 -2.06 4.45
N HIS A 55 -16.00 -1.01 5.13
CA HIS A 55 -16.88 -0.03 5.79
C HIS A 55 -16.77 1.38 5.19
N GLY A 56 -15.80 1.62 4.31
CA GLY A 56 -15.47 2.95 3.81
C GLY A 56 -14.68 3.79 4.83
N TYR A 57 -14.05 4.87 4.33
CA TYR A 57 -13.24 5.77 5.17
C TYR A 57 -14.06 6.42 6.29
N ALA A 58 -15.26 6.91 5.98
CA ALA A 58 -16.07 7.71 6.91
C ALA A 58 -16.52 6.90 8.14
N GLN A 59 -16.83 5.63 7.97
CA GLN A 59 -17.30 4.75 9.04
C GLN A 59 -16.16 4.09 9.82
N THR A 60 -14.95 4.08 9.27
CA THR A 60 -13.80 3.43 9.91
C THR A 60 -13.31 4.24 11.11
N THR A 61 -13.27 3.58 12.27
CA THR A 61 -12.74 4.14 13.52
C THR A 61 -11.42 3.48 13.91
N THR A 62 -10.64 4.15 14.77
CA THR A 62 -9.40 3.55 15.34
C THR A 62 -9.68 2.31 16.18
N ALA A 63 -10.85 2.21 16.78
CA ALA A 63 -11.28 1.02 17.53
C ALA A 63 -11.50 -0.18 16.60
N MET A 64 -12.20 0.01 15.48
CA MET A 64 -12.38 -1.03 14.46
C MET A 64 -11.05 -1.49 13.88
N ILE A 65 -10.13 -0.55 13.59
CA ILE A 65 -8.79 -0.90 13.10
C ILE A 65 -8.01 -1.73 14.14
N ALA A 66 -8.06 -1.36 15.42
CA ALA A 66 -7.40 -2.10 16.49
C ALA A 66 -7.95 -3.52 16.64
N GLU A 67 -9.27 -3.69 16.59
CA GLU A 67 -9.96 -4.97 16.62
C GLU A 67 -9.57 -5.84 15.42
N GLU A 68 -9.65 -5.29 14.22
CA GLU A 68 -9.27 -5.96 12.97
C GLU A 68 -7.79 -6.36 12.92
N ALA A 69 -6.91 -5.55 13.53
CA ALA A 69 -5.48 -5.85 13.68
C ALA A 69 -5.18 -6.82 14.83
N SER A 70 -6.18 -7.21 15.61
CA SER A 70 -6.02 -8.01 16.85
C SER A 70 -5.02 -7.39 17.85
N VAL A 71 -5.02 -6.06 17.96
CA VAL A 71 -4.17 -5.33 18.91
C VAL A 71 -5.00 -4.63 19.99
N SER A 72 -4.44 -4.45 21.17
CA SER A 72 -5.11 -3.67 22.21
C SER A 72 -5.19 -2.18 21.83
N ARG A 73 -6.18 -1.47 22.37
CA ARG A 73 -6.30 -0.02 22.21
C ARG A 73 -5.02 0.71 22.65
N GLY A 74 -4.37 0.25 23.73
CA GLY A 74 -3.11 0.81 24.21
C GLY A 74 -1.98 0.63 23.20
N ALA A 75 -1.84 -0.56 22.60
CA ALA A 75 -0.86 -0.83 21.54
C ALA A 75 -1.14 0.04 20.30
N MET A 76 -2.41 0.17 19.90
CA MET A 76 -2.80 1.05 18.80
C MET A 76 -2.38 2.49 19.05
N MET A 77 -2.69 3.03 20.23
CA MET A 77 -2.34 4.41 20.61
C MET A 77 -0.84 4.65 20.77
N HIS A 78 -0.08 3.60 21.11
CA HIS A 78 1.38 3.66 21.16
C HIS A 78 1.98 3.85 19.74
N HIS A 79 1.46 3.15 18.75
CA HIS A 79 1.93 3.25 17.37
C HIS A 79 1.37 4.49 16.64
N PHE A 80 0.14 4.87 16.94
CA PHE A 80 -0.58 5.95 16.28
C PHE A 80 -1.41 6.74 17.29
N PRO A 81 -0.88 7.87 17.77
CA PRO A 81 -1.48 8.62 18.90
C PRO A 81 -2.81 9.31 18.54
N SER A 82 -3.16 9.38 17.26
CA SER A 82 -4.41 10.00 16.80
C SER A 82 -4.96 9.29 15.55
N ARG A 83 -6.24 9.55 15.24
CA ARG A 83 -6.87 9.11 13.98
C ARG A 83 -6.10 9.65 12.77
N SER A 84 -5.76 10.93 12.79
CA SER A 84 -4.98 11.60 11.74
C SER A 84 -3.61 10.93 11.52
N ALA A 85 -2.92 10.54 12.60
CA ALA A 85 -1.64 9.82 12.50
C ALA A 85 -1.77 8.47 11.77
N VAL A 86 -2.84 7.71 12.06
CA VAL A 86 -3.13 6.47 11.33
C VAL A 86 -3.42 6.75 9.87
N MET A 87 -4.32 7.70 9.58
CA MET A 87 -4.74 8.01 8.22
C MET A 87 -3.56 8.43 7.33
N ASN A 88 -2.72 9.33 7.83
CA ASN A 88 -1.52 9.77 7.12
C ASN A 88 -0.53 8.60 6.87
N ALA A 89 -0.37 7.72 7.85
CA ALA A 89 0.47 6.54 7.68
C ALA A 89 -0.10 5.52 6.67
N VAL A 90 -1.42 5.36 6.62
CA VAL A 90 -2.09 4.51 5.63
C VAL A 90 -1.92 5.07 4.22
N VAL A 91 -1.99 6.39 4.03
CA VAL A 91 -1.71 7.04 2.73
C VAL A 91 -0.33 6.65 2.22
N GLY A 92 0.72 6.80 3.04
CA GLY A 92 2.08 6.40 2.67
C GLY A 92 2.24 4.89 2.44
N TYR A 93 1.59 4.07 3.26
CA TYR A 93 1.59 2.61 3.09
C TYR A 93 0.94 2.19 1.77
N LEU A 94 -0.23 2.73 1.44
CA LEU A 94 -0.93 2.46 0.20
C LEU A 94 -0.15 2.94 -1.02
N HIS A 95 0.55 4.06 -0.93
CA HIS A 95 1.42 4.55 -1.99
C HIS A 95 2.46 3.48 -2.41
N VAL A 96 3.25 2.99 -1.45
CA VAL A 96 4.27 1.97 -1.71
C VAL A 96 3.64 0.67 -2.21
N ARG A 97 2.56 0.23 -1.58
CA ARG A 97 1.86 -1.02 -1.94
C ARG A 97 1.30 -0.96 -3.36
N ARG A 98 0.62 0.12 -3.72
CA ARG A 98 0.03 0.34 -5.05
C ARG A 98 1.08 0.34 -6.15
N LEU A 99 2.24 1.00 -5.92
CA LEU A 99 3.36 0.99 -6.86
C LEU A 99 3.90 -0.43 -7.10
N ASN A 100 4.07 -1.21 -6.04
CA ASN A 100 4.57 -2.58 -6.14
C ASN A 100 3.56 -3.50 -6.85
N GLU A 101 2.28 -3.39 -6.52
CA GLU A 101 1.20 -4.15 -7.17
C GLU A 101 1.09 -3.79 -8.65
N TYR A 102 1.16 -2.50 -8.99
CA TYR A 102 1.20 -2.05 -10.37
C TYR A 102 2.40 -2.61 -11.15
N ARG A 103 3.60 -2.49 -10.59
CA ARG A 103 4.82 -3.04 -11.19
C ARG A 103 4.70 -4.54 -11.44
N SER A 104 4.19 -5.29 -10.47
CA SER A 104 4.01 -6.74 -10.57
C SER A 104 3.03 -7.13 -11.69
N LEU A 105 1.96 -6.35 -11.91
CA LEU A 105 1.02 -6.57 -12.98
C LEU A 105 1.61 -6.25 -14.36
N MET A 106 2.46 -5.21 -14.44
CA MET A 106 3.03 -4.74 -15.71
C MET A 106 4.24 -5.56 -16.16
N ILE A 107 5.10 -6.03 -15.26
CA ILE A 107 6.29 -6.83 -15.59
C ILE A 107 5.95 -8.13 -16.34
N ASN A 108 4.77 -8.69 -16.10
CA ASN A 108 4.32 -9.92 -16.75
C ASN A 108 3.72 -9.70 -18.15
N ILE A 109 3.75 -8.46 -18.66
CA ILE A 109 3.30 -8.18 -20.02
C ILE A 109 4.48 -8.47 -20.94
N ASP A 110 4.41 -9.62 -21.58
CA ASP A 110 5.44 -10.07 -22.52
C ASP A 110 5.32 -9.25 -23.82
N SER A 111 6.29 -8.38 -24.05
CA SER A 111 6.47 -7.65 -25.29
C SER A 111 7.93 -7.76 -25.75
N PRO A 112 8.38 -8.99 -26.14
CA PRO A 112 9.77 -9.23 -26.50
C PRO A 112 10.15 -8.61 -27.84
N GLU A 113 9.18 -8.23 -28.66
CA GLU A 113 9.40 -7.71 -30.00
C GLU A 113 9.40 -6.18 -30.03
N LYS A 114 10.10 -5.63 -31.06
CA LYS A 114 10.21 -4.18 -31.27
C LYS A 114 8.88 -3.50 -31.61
N THR A 115 7.83 -4.26 -31.89
CA THR A 115 6.49 -3.78 -32.26
C THR A 115 5.49 -4.13 -31.17
N LEU A 116 4.71 -3.16 -30.73
CA LEU A 116 3.65 -3.40 -29.75
C LEU A 116 2.47 -4.12 -30.43
N THR A 117 2.24 -5.36 -30.03
CA THR A 117 1.13 -6.16 -30.57
C THR A 117 -0.20 -5.78 -29.92
N ARG A 118 -1.31 -5.98 -30.65
CA ARG A 118 -2.68 -5.85 -30.10
C ARG A 118 -2.84 -6.67 -28.81
N ASN A 119 -2.25 -7.86 -28.74
CA ASN A 119 -2.34 -8.70 -27.55
C ASN A 119 -1.63 -8.07 -26.35
N ALA A 120 -0.46 -7.47 -26.53
CA ALA A 120 0.25 -6.75 -25.48
C ALA A 120 -0.55 -5.52 -25.00
N ILE A 121 -1.16 -4.76 -25.90
CA ILE A 121 -2.05 -3.65 -25.58
C ILE A 121 -3.23 -4.15 -24.74
N ARG A 122 -3.92 -5.20 -25.19
CA ARG A 122 -5.06 -5.80 -24.49
C ARG A 122 -4.68 -6.28 -23.10
N THR A 123 -3.58 -7.01 -22.97
CA THR A 123 -3.07 -7.48 -21.66
C THR A 123 -2.77 -6.32 -20.73
N SER A 124 -2.26 -5.20 -21.24
CA SER A 124 -2.03 -3.98 -20.46
C SER A 124 -3.33 -3.37 -19.94
N VAL A 125 -4.36 -3.27 -20.80
CA VAL A 125 -5.68 -2.75 -20.41
C VAL A 125 -6.37 -3.67 -19.40
N GLU A 126 -6.29 -5.00 -19.59
CA GLU A 126 -6.80 -5.99 -18.63
C GLU A 126 -6.05 -5.92 -17.28
N SER A 127 -4.73 -5.68 -17.30
CA SER A 127 -3.93 -5.48 -16.09
C SER A 127 -4.31 -4.21 -15.36
N ALA A 128 -4.59 -3.12 -16.08
CA ALA A 128 -5.13 -1.90 -15.49
C ALA A 128 -6.51 -2.13 -14.86
N TRP A 129 -7.38 -2.93 -15.50
CA TRP A 129 -8.65 -3.34 -14.91
C TRP A 129 -8.49 -4.17 -13.64
N LYS A 130 -7.56 -5.12 -13.62
CA LYS A 130 -7.20 -5.90 -12.42
C LYS A 130 -6.71 -4.98 -11.30
N TYR A 131 -5.82 -4.04 -11.64
CA TYR A 131 -5.23 -3.11 -10.69
C TYR A 131 -6.26 -2.27 -9.95
N VAL A 132 -7.23 -1.66 -10.66
CA VAL A 132 -8.25 -0.80 -10.02
C VAL A 132 -9.26 -1.59 -9.15
N ASN A 133 -9.26 -2.92 -9.24
CA ASN A 133 -10.06 -3.80 -8.40
C ASN A 133 -9.29 -4.41 -7.22
N LEU A 134 -8.00 -4.09 -7.04
CA LEU A 134 -7.24 -4.54 -5.89
C LEU A 134 -7.75 -3.84 -4.61
N PRO A 135 -7.75 -4.53 -3.46
CA PRO A 135 -8.16 -3.93 -2.19
C PRO A 135 -7.42 -2.64 -1.84
N SER A 136 -6.12 -2.57 -2.14
CA SER A 136 -5.30 -1.38 -1.95
C SER A 136 -5.78 -0.18 -2.76
N PHE A 137 -6.20 -0.43 -4.02
CA PHE A 137 -6.73 0.62 -4.87
C PHE A 137 -8.13 1.06 -4.42
N VAL A 138 -9.01 0.11 -4.04
CA VAL A 138 -10.34 0.41 -3.50
C VAL A 138 -10.23 1.25 -2.22
N ALA A 139 -9.36 0.85 -1.27
CA ALA A 139 -9.10 1.64 -0.07
C ALA A 139 -8.55 3.04 -0.37
N TYR A 140 -7.71 3.15 -1.40
CA TYR A 140 -7.18 4.43 -1.82
C TYR A 140 -8.27 5.35 -2.42
N GLN A 141 -9.21 4.81 -3.17
CA GLN A 141 -10.37 5.57 -3.67
C GLN A 141 -11.22 6.15 -2.54
N GLU A 142 -11.37 5.43 -1.44
CA GLU A 142 -12.04 5.92 -0.23
C GLU A 142 -11.31 7.14 0.36
N LEU A 143 -9.97 7.10 0.41
CA LEU A 143 -9.15 8.23 0.86
C LEU A 143 -9.26 9.44 -0.09
N LEU A 144 -9.24 9.21 -1.41
CA LEU A 144 -9.43 10.27 -2.41
C LEU A 144 -10.80 10.94 -2.29
N ALA A 145 -11.85 10.15 -2.10
CA ALA A 145 -13.19 10.67 -1.92
C ALA A 145 -13.29 11.54 -0.65
N ALA A 146 -12.70 11.08 0.46
CA ALA A 146 -12.67 11.81 1.72
C ALA A 146 -11.81 13.09 1.65
N ALA A 147 -10.68 13.04 0.93
CA ALA A 147 -9.78 14.18 0.75
C ALA A 147 -10.44 15.39 0.07
N ARG A 148 -11.57 15.22 -0.61
CA ARG A 148 -12.35 16.32 -1.20
C ARG A 148 -12.88 17.29 -0.15
N THR A 149 -13.10 16.85 1.08
CA THR A 149 -13.68 17.64 2.19
C THR A 149 -12.76 17.73 3.41
N ASP A 150 -11.76 16.88 3.52
CA ASP A 150 -10.76 16.85 4.59
C ASP A 150 -9.44 17.46 4.08
N LYS A 151 -9.14 18.71 4.50
CA LYS A 151 -7.97 19.45 4.03
C LYS A 151 -6.63 18.83 4.48
N GLU A 152 -6.59 18.22 5.67
CA GLU A 152 -5.39 17.57 6.19
C GLU A 152 -5.09 16.30 5.38
N LEU A 153 -6.10 15.50 5.15
CA LEU A 153 -5.99 14.32 4.30
C LEU A 153 -5.65 14.69 2.85
N ALA A 154 -6.27 15.75 2.30
CA ALA A 154 -5.99 16.24 0.96
C ALA A 154 -4.51 16.58 0.76
N LYS A 155 -3.88 17.22 1.75
CA LYS A 155 -2.45 17.52 1.71
C LYS A 155 -1.61 16.23 1.66
N ALA A 156 -1.87 15.28 2.56
CA ALA A 156 -1.14 14.01 2.62
C ALA A 156 -1.29 13.20 1.32
N VAL A 157 -2.49 13.17 0.75
CA VAL A 157 -2.77 12.48 -0.52
C VAL A 157 -2.05 13.16 -1.69
N SER A 158 -2.10 14.50 -1.78
CA SER A 158 -1.46 15.25 -2.86
C SER A 158 0.07 15.06 -2.91
N GLU A 159 0.71 14.98 -1.75
CA GLU A 159 2.16 14.75 -1.65
C GLU A 159 2.56 13.39 -2.24
N VAL A 160 1.79 12.33 -1.98
CA VAL A 160 2.10 10.99 -2.49
C VAL A 160 1.64 10.77 -3.94
N GLU A 161 0.61 11.47 -4.41
CA GLU A 161 0.12 11.34 -5.80
C GLU A 161 1.16 11.83 -6.82
N GLN A 162 1.81 12.95 -6.55
CA GLN A 162 2.87 13.45 -7.44
C GLN A 162 4.05 12.45 -7.55
N ASP A 163 4.38 11.78 -6.45
CA ASP A 163 5.39 10.73 -6.43
C ASP A 163 4.92 9.49 -7.20
N PHE A 164 3.66 9.10 -7.00
CA PHE A 164 3.07 7.97 -7.69
C PHE A 164 3.09 8.14 -9.20
N GLU A 165 2.69 9.31 -9.69
CA GLU A 165 2.68 9.61 -11.13
C GLU A 165 4.09 9.53 -11.74
N ARG A 166 5.10 10.08 -11.07
CA ARG A 166 6.49 9.97 -11.53
C ARG A 166 6.98 8.54 -11.61
N GLU A 167 6.76 7.75 -10.56
CA GLU A 167 7.20 6.35 -10.49
C GLU A 167 6.39 5.45 -11.45
N PHE A 168 5.12 5.75 -11.61
CA PHE A 168 4.25 5.11 -12.57
C PHE A 168 4.75 5.29 -14.00
N LEU A 169 5.01 6.53 -14.43
CA LEU A 169 5.54 6.83 -15.76
C LEU A 169 6.92 6.19 -16.01
N LYS A 170 7.79 6.12 -15.00
CA LYS A 170 9.06 5.38 -15.11
C LYS A 170 8.81 3.90 -15.37
N THR A 171 7.86 3.30 -14.67
CA THR A 171 7.49 1.88 -14.86
C THR A 171 6.95 1.63 -16.26
N VAL A 172 5.99 2.44 -16.73
CA VAL A 172 5.44 2.32 -18.10
C VAL A 172 6.55 2.43 -19.15
N ARG A 173 7.43 3.41 -19.02
CA ARG A 173 8.55 3.59 -19.97
C ARG A 173 9.58 2.46 -19.92
N SER A 174 9.70 1.77 -18.79
CA SER A 174 10.57 0.60 -18.64
C SER A 174 9.97 -0.65 -19.27
N VAL A 175 8.67 -0.87 -19.04
CA VAL A 175 7.94 -2.04 -19.57
C VAL A 175 7.67 -1.92 -21.06
N PHE A 176 7.40 -0.71 -21.54
CA PHE A 176 7.09 -0.41 -22.94
C PHE A 176 8.10 0.56 -23.55
N PRO A 177 9.34 0.14 -23.85
CA PRO A 177 10.38 1.03 -24.40
C PRO A 177 9.97 1.67 -25.72
N HIS A 178 9.14 0.98 -26.51
CA HIS A 178 8.65 1.45 -27.82
C HIS A 178 7.69 2.62 -27.71
N TRP A 179 6.93 2.69 -26.63
CA TRP A 179 6.03 3.80 -26.35
C TRP A 179 6.75 5.12 -26.05
N LYS A 180 8.08 5.10 -25.78
CA LYS A 180 8.85 6.33 -25.62
C LYS A 180 8.81 7.25 -26.83
N GLN A 181 8.56 6.68 -28.01
CA GLN A 181 8.51 7.40 -29.29
C GLN A 181 7.09 7.80 -29.70
N VAL A 182 6.06 7.30 -28.98
CA VAL A 182 4.65 7.58 -29.28
C VAL A 182 4.25 8.90 -28.63
N LYS A 183 3.94 9.90 -29.48
CA LYS A 183 3.57 11.26 -29.02
C LYS A 183 2.32 11.26 -28.14
N SER A 184 1.38 10.36 -28.44
CA SER A 184 0.12 10.23 -27.74
C SER A 184 0.16 9.32 -26.50
N LEU A 185 1.35 8.84 -26.08
CA LEU A 185 1.48 7.91 -24.96
C LEU A 185 0.83 8.43 -23.67
N GLN A 186 1.04 9.69 -23.34
CA GLN A 186 0.48 10.27 -22.10
C GLN A 186 -1.06 10.28 -22.19
N ALA A 187 -1.63 10.73 -23.30
CA ALA A 187 -3.08 10.75 -23.49
C ALA A 187 -3.68 9.32 -23.50
N ALA A 188 -3.00 8.37 -24.12
CA ALA A 188 -3.40 6.96 -24.10
C ALA A 188 -3.42 6.38 -22.67
N HIS A 189 -2.39 6.68 -21.90
CA HIS A 189 -2.31 6.29 -20.50
C HIS A 189 -3.44 6.91 -19.66
N ASP A 190 -3.66 8.22 -19.78
CA ASP A 190 -4.69 8.95 -19.04
C ASP A 190 -6.08 8.41 -19.36
N LEU A 191 -6.33 8.10 -20.66
CA LEU A 191 -7.57 7.46 -21.09
C LEU A 191 -7.80 6.12 -20.37
N VAL A 192 -6.80 5.23 -20.38
CA VAL A 192 -6.90 3.92 -19.68
C VAL A 192 -7.16 4.14 -18.20
N GLN A 193 -6.38 5.00 -17.57
CA GLN A 193 -6.48 5.25 -16.14
C GLN A 193 -7.87 5.78 -15.75
N PHE A 194 -8.36 6.82 -16.39
CA PHE A 194 -9.66 7.41 -16.05
C PHE A 194 -10.83 6.50 -16.38
N VAL A 195 -10.77 5.77 -17.50
CA VAL A 195 -11.82 4.81 -17.86
C VAL A 195 -11.87 3.65 -16.87
N MET A 196 -10.72 3.05 -16.52
CA MET A 196 -10.67 1.92 -15.57
C MET A 196 -11.08 2.37 -14.16
N GLN A 197 -10.64 3.53 -13.71
CA GLN A 197 -11.06 4.09 -12.40
C GLN A 197 -12.56 4.36 -12.38
N GLY A 198 -13.10 5.00 -13.41
CA GLY A 198 -14.54 5.26 -13.55
C GLY A 198 -15.36 3.97 -13.52
N MET A 199 -14.91 2.93 -14.22
CA MET A 199 -15.55 1.60 -14.17
C MET A 199 -15.44 0.95 -12.78
N GLY A 200 -14.32 1.13 -12.09
CA GLY A 200 -14.10 0.63 -10.73
C GLY A 200 -15.10 1.21 -9.74
N VAL A 201 -15.38 2.51 -9.83
CA VAL A 201 -16.35 3.22 -8.99
C VAL A 201 -17.80 2.89 -9.37
N ALA A 202 -18.10 2.66 -10.65
CA ALA A 202 -19.44 2.31 -11.16
C ALA A 202 -19.88 0.89 -10.75
N TYR A 203 -19.63 0.52 -9.53
CA TYR A 203 -19.61 -0.83 -8.96
C TYR A 203 -20.93 -1.63 -9.02
N ARG A 204 -22.09 -1.00 -9.07
CA ARG A 204 -23.38 -1.65 -8.76
C ARG A 204 -24.24 -2.06 -9.96
N SER A 205 -23.64 -2.27 -11.14
CA SER A 205 -24.41 -2.72 -12.31
C SER A 205 -24.51 -4.24 -12.36
N SER A 206 -25.70 -4.78 -12.59
CA SER A 206 -25.97 -6.22 -12.72
C SER A 206 -25.17 -6.92 -13.83
N ASN A 207 -24.59 -6.16 -14.77
CA ASN A 207 -23.82 -6.69 -15.90
C ASN A 207 -22.37 -6.17 -15.90
N ARG A 208 -21.78 -5.97 -14.74
CA ARG A 208 -20.46 -5.33 -14.58
C ARG A 208 -19.37 -5.98 -15.46
N GLU A 209 -19.24 -7.30 -15.39
CA GLU A 209 -18.19 -8.01 -16.15
C GLU A 209 -18.38 -7.90 -17.66
N GLN A 210 -19.61 -8.04 -18.14
CA GLN A 210 -19.89 -7.92 -19.56
C GLN A 210 -19.65 -6.49 -20.07
N ARG A 211 -19.99 -5.48 -19.26
CA ARG A 211 -19.68 -4.08 -19.57
C ARG A 211 -18.19 -3.83 -19.57
N ALA A 212 -17.47 -4.35 -18.59
CA ALA A 212 -16.01 -4.23 -18.52
C ALA A 212 -15.35 -4.83 -19.75
N ARG A 213 -15.73 -6.04 -20.17
CA ARG A 213 -15.19 -6.68 -21.39
C ARG A 213 -15.40 -5.82 -22.63
N ARG A 214 -16.59 -5.23 -22.83
CA ARG A 214 -16.85 -4.35 -23.97
C ARG A 214 -15.97 -3.10 -23.95
N VAL A 215 -15.83 -2.47 -22.78
CA VAL A 215 -15.01 -1.27 -22.63
C VAL A 215 -13.52 -1.59 -22.85
N ILE A 216 -13.02 -2.70 -22.26
CA ILE A 216 -11.65 -3.18 -22.45
C ILE A 216 -11.36 -3.37 -23.94
N GLU A 217 -12.26 -4.02 -24.69
CA GLU A 217 -12.10 -4.22 -26.14
C GLU A 217 -12.07 -2.89 -26.89
N THR A 218 -13.03 -1.99 -26.61
CA THR A 218 -13.09 -0.66 -27.24
C THR A 218 -11.84 0.18 -26.96
N VAL A 219 -11.34 0.15 -25.72
CA VAL A 219 -10.11 0.86 -25.33
C VAL A 219 -8.91 0.24 -26.02
N THR A 220 -8.83 -1.09 -26.10
CA THR A 220 -7.77 -1.80 -26.84
C THR A 220 -7.72 -1.39 -28.29
N ASP A 221 -8.87 -1.39 -29.00
CA ASP A 221 -8.98 -0.96 -30.40
C ASP A 221 -8.55 0.50 -30.60
N HIS A 222 -8.90 1.36 -29.67
CA HIS A 222 -8.52 2.76 -29.74
C HIS A 222 -7.02 2.98 -29.54
N LEU A 223 -6.42 2.29 -28.57
CA LEU A 223 -4.99 2.36 -28.30
C LEU A 223 -4.16 1.79 -29.46
N GLU A 224 -4.60 0.69 -30.07
CA GLU A 224 -3.95 0.13 -31.25
C GLU A 224 -3.93 1.14 -32.41
N ARG A 225 -5.05 1.80 -32.69
CA ARG A 225 -5.13 2.85 -33.72
C ARG A 225 -4.21 4.03 -33.42
N ILE A 226 -4.15 4.49 -32.17
CA ILE A 226 -3.22 5.56 -31.76
C ILE A 226 -1.77 5.13 -32.01
N TYR A 227 -1.42 3.92 -31.62
CA TYR A 227 -0.08 3.39 -31.78
C TYR A 227 0.33 3.31 -33.27
N LEU A 228 -0.53 2.72 -34.13
CA LEU A 228 -0.27 2.60 -35.55
C LEU A 228 -0.18 3.97 -36.26
N ALA A 229 -1.03 4.92 -35.88
CA ALA A 229 -0.96 6.28 -36.42
C ALA A 229 0.33 7.03 -36.07
N ASP A 230 0.87 6.81 -34.84
CA ASP A 230 2.10 7.46 -34.37
C ASP A 230 3.37 6.78 -34.92
N THR A 231 3.31 5.48 -35.27
CA THR A 231 4.45 4.73 -35.83
C THR A 231 4.54 4.76 -37.33
N GLY A 232 3.47 5.18 -38.04
CA GLY A 232 3.41 5.20 -39.50
C GLY A 232 3.16 3.83 -40.12
N ASP A 233 2.74 2.83 -39.33
CA ASP A 233 2.42 1.48 -39.74
C ASP A 233 0.93 1.29 -40.13
N ALA A 234 0.21 2.40 -40.37
CA ALA A 234 -1.21 2.43 -40.73
C ALA A 234 -1.46 2.32 -42.22
#